data_bcac80af8fbba42ae972b1e71eccc428
#
_entry.id   bcac80af8fbba42ae972b1e71eccc428
#
_cell.length_a   1.000
_cell.length_b   1.000
_cell.length_c   1.000
_cell.angle_alpha   90.00
_cell.angle_beta   90.00
_cell.angle_gamma   90.00
#
_symmetry.space_group_name_H-M   'P 1'
#
loop_
_entity.id
_entity.type
_entity.pdbx_description
1 polymer ?
#
loop_
_entity_poly.entity_id
_entity_poly.type
_entity_poly.pdbx_seq_one_letter_code
_entity_poly.pdbx_strand_id
1 'polypeptide(L)' 'MENAPERTRTVSVWNEPWKITVYQKSKTVWIAVGDYKGGPIEVKGSSEGSAIAAWKEEARYRSN' A
#
# COMPACT_ATOMS: atom_id res chain seq x y z
N MET A 1 -3.56 -23.36 -6.57
CA MET A 1 -4.20 -22.33 -6.25
C MET A 1 -3.55 -21.06 -6.58
N GLU A 2 -4.27 -20.15 -7.01
CA GLU A 2 -3.72 -18.97 -7.37
C GLU A 2 -3.99 -17.90 -6.50
N ASN A 3 -3.10 -17.00 -6.28
CA ASN A 3 -3.30 -15.77 -5.56
C ASN A 3 -3.81 -14.73 -6.51
N ALA A 4 -4.48 -13.77 -6.01
CA ALA A 4 -4.86 -12.63 -6.82
C ALA A 4 -3.59 -11.98 -7.32
N PRO A 5 -3.57 -11.52 -8.56
CA PRO A 5 -2.37 -10.89 -9.09
C PRO A 5 -2.09 -9.59 -8.36
N GLU A 6 -0.81 -9.27 -8.29
CA GLU A 6 -0.41 -8.00 -7.73
C GLU A 6 -0.87 -6.87 -8.62
N ARG A 7 -1.22 -5.76 -8.02
CA ARG A 7 -1.67 -4.60 -8.74
C ARG A 7 -0.82 -3.41 -8.37
N THR A 8 -0.47 -2.61 -9.38
CA THR A 8 0.24 -1.38 -9.12
C THR A 8 -0.79 -0.26 -9.03
N ARG A 9 -0.71 0.51 -7.96
CA ARG A 9 -1.61 1.65 -7.77
C ARG A 9 -0.78 2.89 -7.54
N THR A 10 -1.27 4.02 -8.03
CA THR A 10 -0.64 5.29 -7.76
C THR A 10 -1.44 5.99 -6.67
N VAL A 11 -0.75 6.39 -5.63
CA VAL A 11 -1.40 7.10 -4.52
C VAL A 11 -0.75 8.47 -4.39
N SER A 12 -1.51 9.41 -3.83
CA SER A 12 -1.02 10.76 -3.64
C SER A 12 -0.72 10.98 -2.18
N VAL A 13 0.51 11.36 -1.89
CA VAL A 13 0.92 11.71 -0.53
C VAL A 13 1.56 13.07 -0.59
N TRP A 14 0.99 14.04 0.12
CA TRP A 14 1.45 15.42 0.10
C TRP A 14 1.54 15.95 -1.34
N ASN A 15 0.49 15.65 -2.12
CA ASN A 15 0.39 16.10 -3.52
C ASN A 15 1.45 15.52 -4.45
N GLU A 16 2.08 14.43 -4.06
CA GLU A 16 3.05 13.77 -4.93
C GLU A 16 2.59 12.36 -5.22
N PRO A 17 2.74 11.89 -6.45
CA PRO A 17 2.33 10.54 -6.80
C PRO A 17 3.38 9.51 -6.40
N TRP A 18 2.92 8.40 -5.83
CA TRP A 18 3.79 7.32 -5.44
C TRP A 18 3.18 6.02 -5.95
N LYS A 19 4.01 5.16 -6.49
CA LYS A 19 3.53 3.86 -6.97
C LYS A 19 3.74 2.83 -5.89
N ILE A 20 2.70 2.07 -5.62
CA ILE A 20 2.78 1.00 -4.64
C ILE A 20 2.21 -0.26 -5.25
N THR A 21 2.54 -1.40 -4.65
CA THR A 21 2.03 -2.68 -5.06
C THR A 21 1.02 -3.15 -4.02
N VAL A 22 -0.13 -3.61 -4.50
CA VAL A 22 -1.17 -4.10 -3.61
C VAL A 22 -1.53 -5.51 -4.03
N TYR A 23 -1.64 -6.42 -3.07
CA TYR A 23 -2.03 -7.78 -3.39
C TYR A 23 -2.80 -8.38 -2.22
N GLN A 24 -3.59 -9.40 -2.54
CA GLN A 24 -4.39 -10.07 -1.54
C GLN A 24 -3.64 -11.27 -1.00
N LYS A 25 -3.40 -11.28 0.29
CA LYS A 25 -2.66 -12.35 0.93
C LYS A 25 -3.57 -13.48 1.37
N SER A 26 -4.76 -13.14 1.80
CA SER A 26 -5.76 -14.12 2.17
C SER A 26 -7.13 -13.50 1.98
N LYS A 27 -8.18 -14.22 2.30
CA LYS A 27 -9.54 -13.73 2.09
C LYS A 27 -9.78 -12.37 2.71
N THR A 28 -9.21 -12.13 3.88
CA THR A 28 -9.47 -10.90 4.60
C THR A 28 -8.24 -10.07 4.81
N VAL A 29 -7.15 -10.38 4.12
CA VAL A 29 -5.90 -9.65 4.31
C VAL A 29 -5.37 -9.16 2.98
N TRP A 30 -5.22 -7.86 2.88
CA TRP A 30 -4.62 -7.21 1.73
C TRP A 30 -3.34 -6.52 2.19
N ILE A 31 -2.33 -6.54 1.34
CA ILE A 31 -1.03 -5.95 1.64
C ILE A 31 -0.76 -4.82 0.66
N ALA A 32 -0.29 -3.70 1.17
CA ALA A 32 0.18 -2.60 0.33
C ALA A 32 1.65 -2.37 0.68
N VAL A 33 2.49 -2.40 -0.33
CA VAL A 33 3.92 -2.25 -0.11
C VAL A 33 4.51 -1.33 -1.17
N GLY A 34 5.40 -0.47 -0.76
CA GLY A 34 6.06 0.43 -1.70
C GLY A 34 7.12 1.23 -0.98
N ASP A 35 8.05 1.78 -1.75
CA ASP A 35 9.09 2.61 -1.18
C ASP A 35 8.60 4.04 -1.03
N TYR A 36 8.95 4.66 0.08
CA TYR A 36 8.62 6.05 0.30
C TYR A 36 9.87 6.74 0.85
N LYS A 37 10.41 7.65 0.07
CA LYS A 37 11.59 8.45 0.45
C LYS A 37 12.75 7.58 0.93
N GLY A 38 13.02 6.54 0.16
CA GLY A 38 14.16 5.69 0.43
C GLY A 38 13.94 4.58 1.43
N GLY A 39 12.74 4.44 1.96
CA GLY A 39 12.43 3.37 2.91
C GLY A 39 11.20 2.59 2.50
N PRO A 40 11.19 1.30 2.68
CA PRO A 40 10.02 0.50 2.33
C PRO A 40 8.92 0.64 3.38
N ILE A 41 7.68 0.67 2.92
CA ILE A 41 6.53 0.66 3.79
C ILE A 41 5.67 -0.53 3.39
N GLU A 42 5.34 -1.38 4.35
CA GLU A 42 4.47 -2.52 4.10
C GLU A 42 3.39 -2.51 5.16
N VAL A 43 2.13 -2.49 4.73
CA VAL A 43 1.02 -2.41 5.65
C VAL A 43 -0.05 -3.42 5.27
N LYS A 44 -0.95 -3.71 6.19
CA LYS A 44 -2.05 -4.63 5.96
C LYS A 44 -3.37 -3.91 6.06
N GLY A 45 -4.36 -4.44 5.35
CA GLY A 45 -5.72 -3.95 5.48
C GLY A 45 -6.69 -5.09 5.24
N SER A 46 -7.96 -4.85 5.48
CA SER A 46 -8.98 -5.87 5.26
C SER A 46 -9.52 -5.83 3.84
N SER A 47 -9.12 -4.85 3.06
CA SER A 47 -9.52 -4.73 1.67
C SER A 47 -8.43 -3.96 0.96
N GLU A 48 -8.53 -3.92 -0.38
CA GLU A 48 -7.56 -3.16 -1.15
C GLU A 48 -7.58 -1.69 -0.73
N GLY A 49 -8.76 -1.12 -0.59
CA GLY A 49 -8.86 0.29 -0.19
C GLY A 49 -8.31 0.55 1.19
N SER A 50 -8.57 -0.35 2.15
CA SER A 50 -8.02 -0.22 3.49
C SER A 50 -6.50 -0.28 3.49
N ALA A 51 -5.94 -1.21 2.72
CA ALA A 51 -4.49 -1.34 2.66
C ALA A 51 -3.86 -0.10 2.06
N ILE A 52 -4.46 0.44 1.00
CA ILE A 52 -3.96 1.67 0.38
C ILE A 52 -4.03 2.83 1.36
N ALA A 53 -5.15 2.96 2.06
CA ALA A 53 -5.31 4.05 3.02
C ALA A 53 -4.27 3.92 4.14
N ALA A 54 -4.03 2.70 4.60
CA ALA A 54 -3.04 2.49 5.65
C ALA A 54 -1.64 2.86 5.15
N TRP A 55 -1.33 2.54 3.89
CA TRP A 55 -0.04 2.89 3.33
C TRP A 55 0.15 4.40 3.27
N LYS A 56 -0.90 5.11 2.85
CA LYS A 56 -0.83 6.57 2.78
C LYS A 56 -0.65 7.18 4.17
N GLU A 57 -1.35 6.65 5.16
CA GLU A 57 -1.22 7.14 6.52
C GLU A 57 0.19 6.95 7.03
N GLU A 58 0.75 5.78 6.79
CA GLU A 58 2.10 5.49 7.25
C GLU A 58 3.10 6.40 6.55
N ALA A 59 2.92 6.63 5.25
CA ALA A 59 3.81 7.51 4.50
C ALA A 59 3.77 8.93 5.05
N ARG A 60 2.55 9.42 5.33
CA ARG A 60 2.42 10.77 5.89
C ARG A 60 3.07 10.87 7.26
N TYR A 61 2.90 9.82 8.06
CA TYR A 61 3.48 9.81 9.39
C TYR A 61 5.00 9.85 9.32
N ARG A 62 5.58 9.10 8.40
CA ARG A 62 7.03 9.07 8.27
C ARG A 62 7.62 10.35 7.73
N SER A 63 6.83 11.11 6.97
CA SER A 63 7.36 12.34 6.38
C SER A 63 7.24 13.53 7.30
N ASN A 64 6.70 13.36 8.45
CA ASN A 64 6.57 14.45 9.41
C ASN A 64 7.87 14.75 10.11
#